data_220fb75346da9ef0d93791e23c3e47cd
#
_entry.id   220fb75346da9ef0d93791e23c3e47cd
#
_cell.length_a   1.000
_cell.length_b   1.000
_cell.length_c   1.000
_cell.angle_alpha   90.00
_cell.angle_beta   90.00
_cell.angle_gamma   90.00
#
_symmetry.space_group_name_H-M   'P 1'
#
loop_
_entity.id
_entity.type
_entity.pdbx_description
1 polymer ?
#
loop_
_entity_poly.entity_id
_entity_poly.type
_entity_poly.pdbx_seq_one_letter_code
_entity_poly.pdbx_strand_id
1 'polypeptide(L)'
;MLAAGTGFVALLFFLIWFGVIGYSPDINNLQNPISKSASQVLSADGHILGTYNLDRSNRIPVPYKKLSPYLVQALVATEDVRFYNHSGIDFIALTRAVVKRGLLGQASAGGGSTITQQLAKQLYSAPVH
;
A
#
# COMPACT_ATOMS: atom_id res chain seq x y z
N MET A 1 -2.30 -18.08 32.16
CA MET A 1 -3.00 -17.29 31.11
C MET A 1 -2.04 -16.67 30.10
N LEU A 2 -0.91 -16.06 30.48
CA LEU A 2 0.07 -15.47 29.54
C LEU A 2 0.67 -16.52 28.56
N ALA A 3 1.00 -17.74 29.03
CA ALA A 3 1.56 -18.79 28.19
C ALA A 3 0.59 -19.31 27.10
N ALA A 4 -0.72 -19.33 27.38
CA ALA A 4 -1.72 -19.72 26.40
C ALA A 4 -1.87 -18.65 25.31
N GLY A 5 -1.78 -17.37 25.67
CA GLY A 5 -1.82 -16.26 24.70
C GLY A 5 -0.60 -16.24 23.79
N THR A 6 0.60 -16.47 24.31
CA THR A 6 1.83 -16.52 23.48
C THR A 6 1.83 -17.73 22.56
N GLY A 7 1.34 -18.88 23.01
CA GLY A 7 1.21 -20.08 22.18
C GLY A 7 0.21 -19.87 21.02
N PHE A 8 -0.91 -19.20 21.26
CA PHE A 8 -1.89 -18.89 20.23
C PHE A 8 -1.31 -17.94 19.17
N VAL A 9 -0.60 -16.89 19.59
CA VAL A 9 0.04 -15.96 18.66
C VAL A 9 1.11 -16.65 17.83
N ALA A 10 1.96 -17.50 18.45
CA ALA A 10 2.97 -18.27 17.75
C ALA A 10 2.34 -19.24 16.72
N LEU A 11 1.23 -19.89 17.07
CA LEU A 11 0.49 -20.76 16.16
C LEU A 11 -0.09 -19.98 14.97
N LEU A 12 -0.63 -18.78 15.18
CA LEU A 12 -1.11 -17.93 14.10
C LEU A 12 0.01 -17.56 13.13
N PHE A 13 1.18 -17.15 13.64
CA PHE A 13 2.33 -16.85 12.78
C PHE A 13 2.80 -18.10 12.02
N PHE A 14 2.79 -19.26 12.65
CA PHE A 14 3.14 -20.53 12.01
C PHE A 14 2.16 -20.86 10.87
N LEU A 15 0.85 -20.73 11.09
CA LEU A 15 -0.18 -20.97 10.07
C LEU A 15 -0.09 -19.99 8.90
N ILE A 16 0.25 -18.72 9.16
CA ILE A 16 0.49 -17.71 8.12
C ILE A 16 1.76 -18.05 7.32
N TRP A 17 2.84 -18.45 8.01
CA TRP A 17 4.11 -18.83 7.37
C TRP A 17 3.96 -20.01 6.41
N PHE A 18 3.16 -21.01 6.78
CA PHE A 18 2.87 -22.17 5.93
C PHE A 18 1.76 -21.93 4.90
N GLY A 19 1.24 -20.69 4.79
CA GLY A 19 0.21 -20.34 3.80
C GLY A 19 -1.16 -20.98 4.07
N VAL A 20 -1.38 -21.51 5.28
CA VAL A 20 -2.68 -22.09 5.68
C VAL A 20 -3.72 -21.01 5.90
N ILE A 21 -3.28 -19.86 6.42
CA ILE A 21 -4.11 -18.69 6.67
C ILE A 21 -3.46 -17.48 5.98
N GLY A 22 -4.22 -16.85 5.09
CA GLY A 22 -3.78 -15.67 4.38
C GLY A 22 -3.07 -15.99 3.05
N TYR A 23 -3.07 -15.00 2.16
CA TYR A 23 -2.37 -15.04 0.89
C TYR A 23 -0.99 -14.40 1.07
N SER A 24 0.08 -15.16 0.83
CA SER A 24 1.44 -14.62 0.72
C SER A 24 1.77 -14.48 -0.76
N PRO A 25 1.91 -13.27 -1.30
CA PRO A 25 2.24 -13.07 -2.70
C PRO A 25 3.64 -13.61 -2.99
N ASP A 26 3.84 -14.21 -4.17
CA ASP A 26 5.15 -14.68 -4.63
C ASP A 26 6.10 -13.48 -4.80
N ILE A 27 7.39 -13.71 -4.51
CA ILE A 27 8.45 -12.68 -4.65
C ILE A 27 8.51 -12.11 -6.06
N ASN A 28 8.24 -12.92 -7.08
CA ASN A 28 8.20 -12.46 -8.48
C ASN A 28 7.09 -11.42 -8.70
N ASN A 29 5.92 -11.60 -8.08
CA ASN A 29 4.81 -10.65 -8.15
C ASN A 29 5.12 -9.36 -7.38
N LEU A 30 5.95 -9.44 -6.33
CA LEU A 30 6.42 -8.28 -5.57
C LEU A 30 7.43 -7.44 -6.37
N GLN A 31 8.31 -8.10 -7.13
CA GLN A 31 9.34 -7.43 -7.93
C GLN A 31 8.78 -6.85 -9.23
N ASN A 32 7.77 -7.48 -9.81
CA ASN A 32 7.16 -7.08 -11.08
C ASN A 32 5.63 -6.93 -10.93
N PRO A 33 5.14 -5.92 -10.20
CA PRO A 33 3.71 -5.71 -10.04
C PRO A 33 3.05 -5.41 -11.39
N ILE A 34 1.95 -6.10 -11.68
CA ILE A 34 1.15 -5.84 -12.89
C ILE A 34 0.53 -4.45 -12.74
N SER A 35 1.08 -3.47 -13.44
CA SER A 35 0.50 -2.13 -13.51
C SER A 35 -0.55 -2.08 -14.63
N LYS A 36 -1.79 -1.78 -14.28
CA LYS A 36 -2.85 -1.50 -15.25
C LYS A 36 -2.63 -0.10 -15.82
N SER A 37 -1.80 0.01 -16.84
CA SER A 37 -1.55 1.26 -17.55
C SER A 37 -2.56 1.45 -18.67
N ALA A 38 -2.91 2.71 -18.98
CA ALA A 38 -3.71 3.02 -20.14
C ALA A 38 -2.91 2.77 -21.42
N SER A 39 -3.53 2.14 -22.42
CA SER A 39 -2.95 2.00 -23.75
C SER A 39 -3.23 3.26 -24.55
N GLN A 40 -2.19 3.83 -25.18
CA GLN A 40 -2.33 5.00 -26.06
C GLN A 40 -2.41 4.56 -27.51
N VAL A 41 -3.38 5.10 -28.24
CA VAL A 41 -3.49 4.94 -29.68
C VAL A 41 -2.84 6.15 -30.34
N LEU A 42 -1.79 5.91 -31.10
CA LEU A 42 -1.02 6.96 -31.79
C LEU A 42 -1.32 6.92 -33.29
N SER A 43 -1.33 8.11 -33.91
CA SER A 43 -1.29 8.25 -35.38
C SER A 43 0.11 7.93 -35.93
N ALA A 44 0.23 7.79 -37.24
CA ALA A 44 1.50 7.49 -37.91
C ALA A 44 2.59 8.55 -37.66
N ASP A 45 2.19 9.78 -37.37
CA ASP A 45 3.05 10.93 -37.03
C ASP A 45 3.27 11.11 -35.52
N GLY A 46 2.80 10.16 -34.69
CA GLY A 46 3.06 10.11 -33.26
C GLY A 46 2.10 10.93 -32.38
N HIS A 47 1.05 11.52 -32.96
CA HIS A 47 0.03 12.24 -32.17
C HIS A 47 -0.90 11.24 -31.46
N ILE A 48 -1.28 11.56 -30.21
CA ILE A 48 -2.22 10.76 -29.42
C ILE A 48 -3.63 10.94 -29.99
N LEU A 49 -4.18 9.88 -30.61
CA LEU A 49 -5.56 9.84 -31.11
C LEU A 49 -6.56 9.52 -30.00
N GLY A 50 -6.13 8.76 -28.99
CA GLY A 50 -6.98 8.41 -27.87
C GLY A 50 -6.26 7.53 -26.86
N THR A 51 -6.89 7.29 -25.71
CA THR A 51 -6.44 6.38 -24.67
C THR A 51 -7.49 5.32 -24.40
N TYR A 52 -7.08 4.06 -24.36
CA TYR A 52 -7.96 2.93 -24.03
C TYR A 52 -7.64 2.47 -22.61
N ASN A 53 -8.65 2.49 -21.74
CA ASN A 53 -8.54 2.11 -20.33
C ASN A 53 -9.51 0.98 -20.03
N LEU A 54 -9.03 -0.09 -19.38
CA LEU A 54 -9.88 -1.20 -18.93
C LEU A 54 -10.77 -0.83 -17.73
N ASP A 55 -10.32 0.09 -16.89
CA ASP A 55 -10.95 0.39 -15.58
C ASP A 55 -11.26 1.88 -15.35
N ARG A 56 -11.47 2.65 -16.42
CA ARG A 56 -11.69 4.12 -16.38
C ARG A 56 -10.56 4.91 -15.69
N SER A 57 -9.45 4.27 -15.33
CA SER A 57 -8.30 4.96 -14.76
C SER A 57 -7.34 5.38 -15.87
N ASN A 58 -7.31 6.68 -16.15
CA ASN A 58 -6.37 7.26 -17.12
C ASN A 58 -5.01 7.46 -16.46
N ARG A 59 -4.31 6.35 -16.18
CA ARG A 59 -2.99 6.39 -15.52
C ARG A 59 -1.89 6.41 -16.57
N ILE A 60 -1.10 7.47 -16.56
CA ILE A 60 0.11 7.58 -17.37
C ILE A 60 1.30 7.36 -16.44
N PRO A 61 2.12 6.31 -16.66
CA PRO A 61 3.29 6.06 -15.83
C PRO A 61 4.34 7.17 -16.04
N VAL A 62 4.74 7.79 -14.95
CA VAL A 62 5.76 8.83 -14.95
C VAL A 62 6.96 8.34 -14.14
N PRO A 63 8.18 8.35 -14.70
CA PRO A 63 9.38 7.98 -13.97
C PRO A 63 9.58 8.89 -12.74
N TYR A 64 10.04 8.33 -11.63
CA TYR A 64 10.27 9.06 -10.38
C TYR A 64 11.11 10.33 -10.58
N LYS A 65 12.13 10.27 -11.43
CA LYS A 65 13.02 11.41 -11.75
C LYS A 65 12.29 12.60 -12.39
N LYS A 66 11.13 12.39 -12.97
CA LYS A 66 10.29 13.45 -13.58
C LYS A 66 9.25 14.02 -12.62
N LEU A 67 9.11 13.44 -11.42
CA LEU A 67 8.21 13.96 -10.41
C LEU A 67 8.79 15.21 -9.76
N SER A 68 7.93 16.19 -9.47
CA SER A 68 8.34 17.34 -8.67
C SER A 68 8.73 16.89 -7.26
N PRO A 69 9.87 17.34 -6.72
CA PRO A 69 10.24 17.04 -5.33
C PRO A 69 9.20 17.55 -4.33
N TYR A 70 8.49 18.64 -4.64
CA TYR A 70 7.41 19.15 -3.80
C TYR A 70 6.21 18.19 -3.74
N LEU A 71 5.92 17.44 -4.82
CA LEU A 71 4.87 16.42 -4.82
C LEU A 71 5.21 15.29 -3.83
N VAL A 72 6.46 14.83 -3.87
CA VAL A 72 6.93 13.78 -2.95
C VAL A 72 6.88 14.26 -1.50
N GLN A 73 7.35 15.48 -1.24
CA GLN A 73 7.30 16.07 0.10
C GLN A 73 5.86 16.26 0.61
N ALA A 74 4.96 16.72 -0.24
CA ALA A 74 3.55 16.87 0.11
C ALA A 74 2.90 15.51 0.42
N LEU A 75 3.17 14.48 -0.37
CA LEU A 75 2.67 13.13 -0.13
C LEU A 75 3.15 12.61 1.23
N VAL A 76 4.46 12.69 1.51
CA VAL A 76 5.02 12.26 2.77
C VAL A 76 4.46 13.05 3.96
N ALA A 77 4.34 14.38 3.81
CA ALA A 77 3.81 15.23 4.88
C ALA A 77 2.33 14.96 5.22
N THR A 78 1.54 14.55 4.22
CA THR A 78 0.09 14.31 4.41
C THR A 78 -0.22 12.88 4.84
N GLU A 79 0.44 11.90 4.23
CA GLU A 79 0.10 10.48 4.44
C GLU A 79 0.94 9.83 5.53
N ASP A 80 2.23 10.19 5.62
CA ASP A 80 3.16 9.49 6.50
C ASP A 80 4.36 10.38 6.88
N VAL A 81 4.14 11.32 7.75
CA VAL A 81 5.14 12.34 8.16
C VAL A 81 6.45 11.73 8.68
N ARG A 82 6.44 10.46 9.10
CA ARG A 82 7.60 9.73 9.62
C ARG A 82 8.10 8.64 8.67
N PHE A 83 7.75 8.72 7.40
CA PHE A 83 8.08 7.73 6.38
C PHE A 83 9.56 7.30 6.38
N TYR A 84 10.47 8.25 6.58
CA TYR A 84 11.91 8.00 6.61
C TYR A 84 12.43 7.45 7.96
N ASN A 85 11.57 7.37 8.98
CA ASN A 85 11.95 6.95 10.33
C ASN A 85 11.53 5.52 10.70
N HIS A 86 10.89 4.80 9.76
CA HIS A 86 10.47 3.42 9.95
C HIS A 86 10.67 2.60 8.68
N SER A 87 10.66 1.27 8.80
CA SER A 87 10.89 0.31 7.68
C SER A 87 9.60 -0.30 7.12
N GLY A 88 8.51 0.48 7.07
CA GLY A 88 7.23 0.05 6.50
C GLY A 88 6.07 0.08 7.47
N ILE A 89 6.28 -0.16 8.76
CA ILE A 89 5.26 -0.05 9.81
C ILE A 89 5.70 1.01 10.81
N ASP A 90 4.85 2.00 11.06
CA ASP A 90 5.05 3.01 12.08
C ASP A 90 4.34 2.59 13.37
N PHE A 91 5.08 1.96 14.27
CA PHE A 91 4.55 1.50 15.56
C PHE A 91 4.05 2.64 16.45
N ILE A 92 4.65 3.83 16.36
CA ILE A 92 4.22 4.99 17.15
C ILE A 92 2.88 5.52 16.63
N ALA A 93 2.70 5.60 15.29
CA ALA A 93 1.40 5.98 14.71
C ALA A 93 0.34 4.94 15.01
N LEU A 94 0.68 3.66 14.93
CA LEU A 94 -0.23 2.56 15.24
C LEU A 94 -0.70 2.62 16.70
N THR A 95 0.23 2.74 17.65
CA THR A 95 -0.09 2.88 19.09
C THR A 95 -0.95 4.10 19.35
N ARG A 96 -0.60 5.24 18.76
CA ARG A 96 -1.40 6.47 18.85
C ARG A 96 -2.83 6.27 18.32
N ALA A 97 -2.98 5.59 17.16
CA ALA A 97 -4.28 5.32 16.55
C ALA A 97 -5.13 4.39 17.44
N VAL A 98 -4.53 3.33 18.00
CA VAL A 98 -5.19 2.39 18.90
C VAL A 98 -5.65 3.12 20.20
N VAL A 99 -4.80 3.92 20.82
CA VAL A 99 -5.15 4.67 22.03
C VAL A 99 -6.26 5.68 21.76
N LYS A 100 -6.13 6.49 20.72
CA LYS A 100 -7.12 7.53 20.40
C LYS A 100 -8.45 6.94 19.98
N ARG A 101 -8.46 5.92 19.14
CA ARG A 101 -9.68 5.30 18.64
C ARG A 101 -10.30 4.33 19.65
N GLY A 102 -9.47 3.51 20.32
CA GLY A 102 -9.93 2.47 21.26
C GLY A 102 -10.28 2.99 22.64
N LEU A 103 -9.48 3.89 23.22
CA LEU A 103 -9.68 4.39 24.58
C LEU A 103 -10.44 5.72 24.61
N LEU A 104 -10.23 6.61 23.63
CA LEU A 104 -10.83 7.95 23.63
C LEU A 104 -12.03 8.08 22.69
N GLY A 105 -12.40 7.03 21.95
CA GLY A 105 -13.55 7.02 21.04
C GLY A 105 -13.46 8.02 19.88
N GLN A 106 -12.26 8.56 19.60
CA GLN A 106 -12.06 9.57 18.57
C GLN A 106 -11.98 8.92 17.20
N ALA A 107 -13.13 8.79 16.51
CA ALA A 107 -13.19 8.23 15.16
C ALA A 107 -12.38 9.02 14.11
N SER A 108 -12.18 10.32 14.32
CA SER A 108 -11.43 11.23 13.44
C SER A 108 -9.92 11.27 13.70
N ALA A 109 -9.43 10.49 14.66
CA ALA A 109 -8.01 10.41 14.94
C ALA A 109 -7.29 9.72 13.77
N GLY A 110 -6.67 10.46 12.91
CA GLY A 110 -5.98 10.06 11.67
C GLY A 110 -5.47 8.61 11.59
N GLY A 111 -5.36 8.07 10.41
CA GLY A 111 -4.94 6.68 10.19
C GLY A 111 -3.56 6.36 10.77
N GLY A 112 -3.37 5.13 11.25
CA GLY A 112 -2.06 4.60 11.62
C GLY A 112 -1.37 3.88 10.46
N SER A 113 -1.94 3.94 9.23
CA SER A 113 -1.39 3.27 8.05
C SER A 113 -0.28 4.10 7.42
N THR A 114 0.79 3.43 7.04
CA THR A 114 1.94 4.04 6.35
C THR A 114 1.74 4.00 4.83
N ILE A 115 2.51 4.81 4.09
CA ILE A 115 2.54 4.78 2.61
C ILE A 115 2.88 3.36 2.12
N THR A 116 3.80 2.67 2.76
CA THR A 116 4.19 1.29 2.42
C THR A 116 3.02 0.32 2.57
N GLN A 117 2.24 0.42 3.65
CA GLN A 117 1.06 -0.41 3.87
C GLN A 117 -0.05 -0.10 2.86
N GLN A 118 -0.26 1.18 2.52
CA GLN A 118 -1.21 1.59 1.50
C GLN A 118 -0.83 1.04 0.12
N LEU A 119 0.45 1.13 -0.24
CA LEU A 119 0.97 0.57 -1.49
C LEU A 119 0.78 -0.95 -1.55
N ALA A 120 1.16 -1.67 -0.49
CA ALA A 120 0.97 -3.11 -0.41
C ALA A 120 -0.52 -3.49 -0.57
N LYS A 121 -1.42 -2.75 0.07
CA LYS A 121 -2.85 -2.96 -0.08
C LYS A 121 -3.32 -2.74 -1.52
N GLN A 122 -2.85 -1.71 -2.21
CA GLN A 122 -3.25 -1.44 -3.60
C GLN A 122 -2.72 -2.50 -4.58
N LEU A 123 -1.52 -3.00 -4.36
CA LEU A 123 -0.89 -3.98 -5.25
C LEU A 123 -1.44 -5.41 -5.06
N TYR A 124 -1.78 -5.77 -3.81
CA TYR A 124 -2.04 -7.18 -3.46
C TYR A 124 -3.44 -7.47 -2.91
N SER A 125 -4.26 -6.45 -2.60
CA SER A 125 -5.62 -6.67 -2.10
C SER A 125 -6.69 -6.57 -3.18
N ALA A 126 -6.35 -6.17 -4.40
CA ALA A 126 -7.31 -6.15 -5.50
C ALA A 126 -7.62 -7.58 -5.91
N PRO A 127 -8.90 -8.01 -5.97
CA PRO A 127 -9.25 -9.30 -6.54
C PRO A 127 -8.78 -9.33 -7.98
N VAL A 128 -8.01 -10.35 -8.33
CA VAL A 128 -7.65 -10.65 -9.72
C VAL A 128 -8.91 -11.25 -10.33
N HIS A 129 -9.70 -10.42 -11.02
CA HIS A 129 -10.82 -10.85 -11.86
C HIS A 129 -10.36 -10.97 -13.28
#